data_d0c8e2e863651b5dc393dab2d164ce2f
#
_entry.id   d0c8e2e863651b5dc393dab2d164ce2f
#
_cell.length_a   1.000
_cell.length_b   1.000
_cell.length_c   1.000
_cell.angle_alpha   90.00
_cell.angle_beta   90.00
_cell.angle_gamma   90.00
#
_symmetry.space_group_name_H-M   'P 1'
#
loop_
_entity.id
_entity.type
_entity.pdbx_description
1 polymer ?
#
loop_
_entity_poly.entity_id
_entity_poly.type
_entity_poly.pdbx_seq_one_letter_code
_entity_poly.pdbx_strand_id
1 'polypeptide(L)'
;MAERKKVTHVAMESTGVYWKPVYNLLEAEPIEVLVVNAQHIKAVPGRKTDVKDAEWIADLLRHGLLKGSYIPHRAQRELRELVRYRRSLIEERARELNRIQKVLEGANIKLSSVVSDINGMSARLIIRALIEGKDDPAALAQLAKGRLKQKTEELRRALKGVMGPHQRMMLAEQWRHVEYLDEAIARLDREIEERTSPFHEALELIDTIPGVGRQSAEQIVAEIGTDMSRFPTG
;
A
#
# COMPACT_ATOMS: atom_id res chain seq x y z
N MET A 1 -22.63 29.51 2.33
CA MET A 1 -21.81 30.74 2.55
C MET A 1 -21.27 31.30 1.23
N ALA A 2 -20.88 30.47 0.26
CA ALA A 2 -20.40 30.86 -1.07
C ALA A 2 -21.46 31.60 -1.92
N GLU A 3 -22.72 31.15 -1.92
CA GLU A 3 -23.81 31.79 -2.68
C GLU A 3 -24.05 33.25 -2.31
N ARG A 4 -23.89 33.61 -1.03
CA ARG A 4 -24.09 35.01 -0.58
C ARG A 4 -23.04 36.00 -1.11
N LYS A 5 -21.87 35.53 -1.52
CA LYS A 5 -20.75 36.39 -1.94
C LYS A 5 -20.37 36.25 -3.42
N LYS A 6 -21.12 35.48 -4.23
CA LYS A 6 -20.84 35.20 -5.64
C LYS A 6 -19.38 34.74 -5.88
N VAL A 7 -18.87 33.87 -4.98
CA VAL A 7 -17.53 33.30 -5.11
C VAL A 7 -17.50 32.35 -6.28
N THR A 8 -16.59 32.55 -7.22
CA THR A 8 -16.42 31.73 -8.44
C THR A 8 -15.17 30.84 -8.40
N HIS A 9 -14.17 31.22 -7.58
CA HIS A 9 -12.89 30.50 -7.47
C HIS A 9 -12.48 30.37 -6.01
N VAL A 10 -11.89 29.24 -5.67
CA VAL A 10 -11.30 28.99 -4.35
C VAL A 10 -9.92 28.37 -4.57
N ALA A 11 -8.92 28.86 -3.85
CA ALA A 11 -7.60 28.25 -3.83
C ALA A 11 -7.26 27.76 -2.42
N MET A 12 -6.57 26.63 -2.32
CA MET A 12 -6.09 26.05 -1.06
C MET A 12 -4.73 25.38 -1.24
N GLU A 13 -3.96 25.38 -0.16
CA GLU A 13 -2.66 24.71 -0.15
C GLU A 13 -2.81 23.18 0.01
N SER A 14 -1.99 22.40 -0.70
CA SER A 14 -1.98 20.95 -0.67
C SER A 14 -1.25 20.35 0.54
N THR A 15 -1.33 21.02 1.72
CA THR A 15 -0.64 20.53 2.93
C THR A 15 -1.31 19.30 3.50
N GLY A 16 -0.58 18.19 3.53
CA GLY A 16 -1.04 16.92 4.08
C GLY A 16 -2.37 16.45 3.48
N VAL A 17 -3.31 16.08 4.34
CA VAL A 17 -4.66 15.62 3.97
C VAL A 17 -5.75 16.67 4.20
N TYR A 18 -5.41 17.83 4.78
CA TYR A 18 -6.38 18.81 5.27
C TYR A 18 -7.20 19.50 4.17
N TRP A 19 -6.67 19.57 2.96
CA TRP A 19 -7.37 20.13 1.80
C TRP A 19 -8.50 19.19 1.29
N LYS A 20 -8.38 17.87 1.48
CA LYS A 20 -9.32 16.88 0.92
C LYS A 20 -10.78 17.07 1.37
N PRO A 21 -11.11 17.23 2.67
CA PRO A 21 -12.49 17.42 3.11
C PRO A 21 -13.11 18.67 2.49
N VAL A 22 -12.35 19.77 2.44
CA VAL A 22 -12.82 21.04 1.88
C VAL A 22 -13.02 20.91 0.37
N TYR A 23 -12.06 20.32 -0.34
CA TYR A 23 -12.16 20.04 -1.77
C TYR A 23 -13.40 19.19 -2.10
N ASN A 24 -13.62 18.09 -1.37
CA ASN A 24 -14.74 17.17 -1.58
C ASN A 24 -16.12 17.85 -1.38
N LEU A 25 -16.19 18.88 -0.55
CA LEU A 25 -17.41 19.67 -0.39
C LEU A 25 -17.61 20.68 -1.53
N LEU A 26 -16.52 21.28 -2.01
CA LEU A 26 -16.57 22.33 -3.02
C LEU A 26 -16.63 21.78 -4.44
N GLU A 27 -16.14 20.56 -4.71
CA GLU A 27 -16.14 19.99 -6.06
C GLU A 27 -17.56 19.72 -6.61
N ALA A 28 -18.58 19.68 -5.73
CA ALA A 28 -19.98 19.55 -6.12
C ALA A 28 -20.65 20.90 -6.43
N GLU A 29 -20.01 22.00 -6.13
CA GLU A 29 -20.51 23.35 -6.32
C GLU A 29 -20.03 23.94 -7.65
N PRO A 30 -20.72 24.93 -8.22
CA PRO A 30 -20.29 25.60 -9.43
C PRO A 30 -19.14 26.60 -9.15
N ILE A 31 -18.06 26.11 -8.54
CA ILE A 31 -16.89 26.86 -8.11
C ILE A 31 -15.65 26.19 -8.66
N GLU A 32 -14.75 26.96 -9.25
CA GLU A 32 -13.44 26.47 -9.64
C GLU A 32 -12.53 26.35 -8.39
N VAL A 33 -12.07 25.13 -8.11
CA VAL A 33 -11.25 24.84 -6.92
C VAL A 33 -9.82 24.52 -7.33
N LEU A 34 -8.88 25.37 -6.96
CA LEU A 34 -7.46 25.16 -7.17
C LEU A 34 -6.80 24.64 -5.91
N VAL A 35 -6.19 23.46 -5.99
CA VAL A 35 -5.28 22.94 -4.95
C VAL A 35 -3.85 23.20 -5.40
N VAL A 36 -3.10 23.99 -4.64
CA VAL A 36 -1.79 24.53 -5.04
C VAL A 36 -0.69 23.93 -4.18
N ASN A 37 0.42 23.55 -4.80
CA ASN A 37 1.58 23.05 -4.07
C ASN A 37 2.18 24.16 -3.19
N ALA A 38 2.38 23.85 -1.90
CA ALA A 38 3.01 24.74 -0.91
C ALA A 38 4.34 25.34 -1.35
N GLN A 39 5.15 24.57 -2.10
CA GLN A 39 6.43 25.05 -2.61
C GLN A 39 6.27 26.15 -3.67
N HIS A 40 5.23 26.09 -4.49
CA HIS A 40 4.91 27.14 -5.47
C HIS A 40 4.50 28.43 -4.80
N ILE A 41 3.69 28.33 -3.72
CA ILE A 41 3.27 29.52 -2.96
C ILE A 41 4.46 30.17 -2.27
N LYS A 42 5.38 29.38 -1.72
CA LYS A 42 6.60 29.86 -1.06
C LYS A 42 7.61 30.50 -2.01
N ALA A 43 7.60 30.14 -3.27
CA ALA A 43 8.50 30.70 -4.28
C ALA A 43 8.13 32.14 -4.68
N VAL A 44 6.91 32.58 -4.38
CA VAL A 44 6.47 33.97 -4.64
C VAL A 44 6.91 34.86 -3.48
N PRO A 45 7.68 35.94 -3.69
CA PRO A 45 8.16 36.82 -2.63
C PRO A 45 7.00 37.47 -1.87
N GLY A 46 7.01 37.37 -0.54
CA GLY A 46 5.99 37.99 0.33
C GLY A 46 6.20 37.60 1.79
N ARG A 47 5.57 38.33 2.70
CA ARG A 47 5.70 38.14 4.15
C ARG A 47 4.61 37.25 4.69
N LYS A 48 4.96 36.21 5.42
CA LYS A 48 4.11 35.10 5.88
C LYS A 48 3.68 35.23 7.34
N THR A 49 2.36 35.18 7.61
CA THR A 49 1.76 34.90 8.93
C THR A 49 0.46 34.15 8.70
N ASP A 50 0.04 33.24 9.60
CA ASP A 50 -1.06 32.31 9.38
C ASP A 50 -2.40 32.93 8.96
N VAL A 51 -2.77 34.09 9.47
CA VAL A 51 -3.96 34.84 9.03
C VAL A 51 -3.73 35.49 7.66
N LYS A 52 -2.51 35.90 7.35
CA LYS A 52 -2.13 36.51 6.08
C LYS A 52 -1.92 35.46 4.99
N ASP A 53 -1.83 34.16 5.32
CA ASP A 53 -1.66 33.10 4.33
C ASP A 53 -2.93 32.96 3.46
N ALA A 54 -4.12 33.01 4.05
CA ALA A 54 -5.36 32.94 3.28
C ALA A 54 -5.57 34.20 2.41
N GLU A 55 -5.28 35.39 2.94
CA GLU A 55 -5.32 36.64 2.19
C GLU A 55 -4.30 36.64 1.05
N TRP A 56 -3.09 36.15 1.31
CA TRP A 56 -2.02 36.02 0.33
C TRP A 56 -2.40 35.05 -0.80
N ILE A 57 -2.93 33.87 -0.47
CA ILE A 57 -3.40 32.91 -1.48
C ILE A 57 -4.53 33.51 -2.31
N ALA A 58 -5.47 34.23 -1.69
CA ALA A 58 -6.56 34.91 -2.40
C ALA A 58 -6.06 36.02 -3.34
N ASP A 59 -5.02 36.75 -2.91
CA ASP A 59 -4.40 37.80 -3.72
C ASP A 59 -3.64 37.21 -4.93
N LEU A 60 -2.88 36.14 -4.72
CA LEU A 60 -2.22 35.39 -5.78
C LEU A 60 -3.23 34.80 -6.79
N LEU A 61 -4.36 34.26 -6.28
CA LEU A 61 -5.43 33.74 -7.12
C LEU A 61 -6.02 34.84 -8.00
N ARG A 62 -6.33 36.00 -7.41
CA ARG A 62 -6.88 37.16 -8.11
C ARG A 62 -5.98 37.65 -9.24
N HIS A 63 -4.67 37.55 -9.08
CA HIS A 63 -3.69 37.95 -10.07
C HIS A 63 -3.29 36.86 -11.06
N GLY A 64 -3.91 35.64 -10.98
CA GLY A 64 -3.60 34.52 -11.86
C GLY A 64 -2.20 33.91 -11.67
N LEU A 65 -1.60 34.12 -10.50
CA LEU A 65 -0.23 33.68 -10.19
C LEU A 65 -0.17 32.27 -9.61
N LEU A 66 -1.32 31.61 -9.39
CA LEU A 66 -1.38 30.27 -8.86
C LEU A 66 -1.49 29.23 -9.97
N LYS A 67 -0.64 28.21 -9.91
CA LYS A 67 -0.76 27.03 -10.78
C LYS A 67 -1.37 25.88 -9.97
N GLY A 68 -2.60 25.49 -10.33
CA GLY A 68 -3.30 24.36 -9.70
C GLY A 68 -2.59 23.04 -9.97
N SER A 69 -2.53 22.19 -8.95
CA SER A 69 -2.17 20.78 -9.10
C SER A 69 -3.33 20.02 -9.75
N TYR A 70 -3.01 19.02 -10.54
CA TYR A 70 -4.02 18.12 -11.05
C TYR A 70 -4.61 17.28 -9.91
N ILE A 71 -5.91 17.38 -9.71
CA ILE A 71 -6.66 16.55 -8.77
C ILE A 71 -7.53 15.60 -9.60
N PRO A 72 -7.30 14.28 -9.51
CA PRO A 72 -8.12 13.30 -10.21
C PRO A 72 -9.58 13.36 -9.74
N HIS A 73 -10.50 12.89 -10.58
CA HIS A 73 -11.89 12.72 -10.19
C HIS A 73 -12.02 11.75 -8.98
N ARG A 74 -13.11 11.84 -8.26
CA ARG A 74 -13.32 11.18 -6.96
C ARG A 74 -13.07 9.66 -7.01
N ALA A 75 -13.62 8.96 -8.01
CA ALA A 75 -13.44 7.51 -8.13
C ALA A 75 -11.95 7.12 -8.27
N GLN A 76 -11.15 7.89 -9.00
CA GLN A 76 -9.71 7.64 -9.11
C GLN A 76 -8.97 7.96 -7.81
N ARG A 77 -9.38 9.00 -7.05
CA ARG A 77 -8.78 9.28 -5.74
C ARG A 77 -9.05 8.15 -4.75
N GLU A 78 -10.27 7.61 -4.73
CA GLU A 78 -10.65 6.48 -3.89
C GLU A 78 -9.87 5.21 -4.27
N LEU A 79 -9.75 4.90 -5.57
CA LEU A 79 -8.92 3.78 -6.06
C LEU A 79 -7.46 3.94 -5.62
N ARG A 80 -6.89 5.15 -5.75
CA ARG A 80 -5.53 5.45 -5.32
C ARG A 80 -5.33 5.19 -3.83
N GLU A 81 -6.29 5.54 -2.98
CA GLU A 81 -6.23 5.27 -1.54
C GLU A 81 -6.24 3.77 -1.23
N LEU A 82 -7.09 3.00 -1.90
CA LEU A 82 -7.15 1.53 -1.74
C LEU A 82 -5.83 0.87 -2.16
N VAL A 83 -5.29 1.22 -3.31
CA VAL A 83 -4.04 0.64 -3.83
C VAL A 83 -2.85 0.98 -2.93
N ARG A 84 -2.76 2.23 -2.44
CA ARG A 84 -1.71 2.65 -1.49
C ARG A 84 -1.84 1.94 -0.16
N TYR A 85 -3.06 1.77 0.36
CA TYR A 85 -3.29 1.06 1.60
C TYR A 85 -2.95 -0.43 1.47
N ARG A 86 -3.37 -1.09 0.37
CA ARG A 86 -2.97 -2.47 0.07
C ARG A 86 -1.44 -2.62 0.09
N ARG A 87 -0.72 -1.71 -0.56
CA ARG A 87 0.75 -1.73 -0.56
C ARG A 87 1.32 -1.64 0.85
N SER A 88 0.80 -0.76 1.70
CA SER A 88 1.26 -0.65 3.09
C SER A 88 1.06 -1.93 3.89
N LEU A 89 -0.07 -2.65 3.68
CA LEU A 89 -0.33 -3.94 4.32
C LEU A 89 0.61 -5.05 3.80
N ILE A 90 0.94 -5.05 2.52
CA ILE A 90 1.93 -6.00 1.93
C ILE A 90 3.31 -5.76 2.56
N GLU A 91 3.73 -4.52 2.72
CA GLU A 91 4.99 -4.16 3.37
C GLU A 91 4.98 -4.53 4.86
N GLU A 92 3.85 -4.34 5.55
CA GLU A 92 3.68 -4.74 6.95
C GLU A 92 3.78 -6.27 7.11
N ARG A 93 3.12 -7.03 6.23
CA ARG A 93 3.22 -8.48 6.19
C ARG A 93 4.66 -8.95 5.98
N ALA A 94 5.40 -8.33 5.07
CA ALA A 94 6.81 -8.65 4.85
C ALA A 94 7.66 -8.40 6.12
N ARG A 95 7.39 -7.29 6.83
CA ARG A 95 8.05 -7.02 8.12
C ARG A 95 7.73 -8.07 9.18
N GLU A 96 6.47 -8.53 9.24
CA GLU A 96 6.05 -9.55 10.20
C GLU A 96 6.67 -10.93 9.89
N LEU A 97 6.72 -11.32 8.62
CA LEU A 97 7.41 -12.54 8.19
C LEU A 97 8.90 -12.53 8.55
N ASN A 98 9.56 -11.37 8.47
CA ASN A 98 10.94 -11.20 8.92
C ASN A 98 11.08 -11.36 10.43
N ARG A 99 10.07 -10.93 11.24
CA ARG A 99 10.05 -11.15 12.69
C ARG A 99 9.89 -12.64 13.04
N ILE A 100 8.98 -13.33 12.32
CA ILE A 100 8.80 -14.78 12.42
C ILE A 100 10.12 -15.50 12.17
N GLN A 101 10.82 -15.11 11.10
CA GLN A 101 12.12 -15.69 10.77
C GLN A 101 13.14 -15.51 11.92
N LYS A 102 13.19 -14.34 12.57
CA LYS A 102 14.06 -14.09 13.72
C LYS A 102 13.72 -14.97 14.91
N VAL A 103 12.44 -15.24 15.17
CA VAL A 103 12.01 -16.16 16.25
C VAL A 103 12.47 -17.59 15.95
N LEU A 104 12.30 -18.05 14.70
CA LEU A 104 12.77 -19.37 14.26
C LEU A 104 14.30 -19.49 14.36
N GLU A 105 15.04 -18.49 13.90
CA GLU A 105 16.50 -18.42 14.00
C GLU A 105 16.96 -18.46 15.46
N GLY A 106 16.28 -17.74 16.37
CA GLY A 106 16.54 -17.77 17.81
C GLY A 106 16.28 -19.14 18.46
N ALA A 107 15.42 -19.97 17.86
CA ALA A 107 15.20 -21.36 18.23
C ALA A 107 16.16 -22.35 17.53
N ASN A 108 17.13 -21.85 16.77
CA ASN A 108 18.01 -22.62 15.87
C ASN A 108 17.26 -23.42 14.80
N ILE A 109 16.09 -22.96 14.36
CA ILE A 109 15.32 -23.53 13.27
C ILE A 109 15.62 -22.73 11.99
N LYS A 110 16.35 -23.34 11.06
CA LYS A 110 16.86 -22.70 9.83
C LYS A 110 15.93 -22.89 8.64
N LEU A 111 14.61 -22.71 8.84
CA LEU A 111 13.59 -22.98 7.81
C LEU A 111 13.87 -22.21 6.52
N SER A 112 14.24 -20.94 6.60
CA SER A 112 14.54 -20.08 5.46
C SER A 112 15.76 -20.50 4.63
N SER A 113 16.63 -21.36 5.16
CA SER A 113 17.76 -21.91 4.37
C SER A 113 17.34 -22.94 3.33
N VAL A 114 16.13 -23.49 3.47
CA VAL A 114 15.61 -24.57 2.60
C VAL A 114 14.39 -24.12 1.79
N VAL A 115 13.52 -23.30 2.41
CA VAL A 115 12.35 -22.75 1.73
C VAL A 115 12.67 -21.40 1.09
N SER A 116 12.23 -21.21 -0.15
CA SER A 116 12.39 -19.90 -0.84
C SER A 116 11.41 -18.84 -0.34
N ASP A 117 10.27 -19.28 0.19
CA ASP A 117 9.22 -18.39 0.72
C ASP A 117 8.69 -18.96 2.05
N ILE A 118 8.92 -18.20 3.12
CA ILE A 118 8.45 -18.54 4.46
C ILE A 118 6.91 -18.40 4.60
N ASN A 119 6.27 -17.71 3.67
CA ASN A 119 4.82 -17.60 3.56
C ASN A 119 4.20 -18.67 2.65
N GLY A 120 5.02 -19.50 2.03
CA GLY A 120 4.56 -20.58 1.14
C GLY A 120 3.88 -21.72 1.89
N MET A 121 3.07 -22.51 1.17
CA MET A 121 2.19 -23.54 1.74
C MET A 121 2.93 -24.49 2.71
N SER A 122 4.10 -24.99 2.36
CA SER A 122 4.85 -25.92 3.20
C SER A 122 5.37 -25.26 4.48
N ALA A 123 5.91 -24.04 4.37
CA ALA A 123 6.38 -23.29 5.51
C ALA A 123 5.23 -22.96 6.48
N ARG A 124 4.07 -22.57 5.96
CA ARG A 124 2.85 -22.35 6.76
C ARG A 124 2.44 -23.59 7.57
N LEU A 125 2.44 -24.77 6.95
CA LEU A 125 2.11 -26.02 7.64
C LEU A 125 3.13 -26.33 8.76
N ILE A 126 4.42 -26.14 8.49
CA ILE A 126 5.49 -26.38 9.46
C ILE A 126 5.39 -25.37 10.62
N ILE A 127 5.19 -24.08 10.34
CA ILE A 127 5.05 -23.03 11.37
C ILE A 127 3.85 -23.31 12.28
N ARG A 128 2.70 -23.65 11.71
CA ARG A 128 1.51 -24.02 12.50
C ARG A 128 1.77 -25.25 13.37
N ALA A 129 2.42 -26.27 12.84
CA ALA A 129 2.78 -27.45 13.61
C ALA A 129 3.75 -27.12 14.77
N LEU A 130 4.72 -26.23 14.56
CA LEU A 130 5.60 -25.72 15.61
C LEU A 130 4.84 -24.96 16.70
N ILE A 131 3.87 -24.14 16.32
CA ILE A 131 2.97 -23.43 17.26
C ILE A 131 2.16 -24.44 18.08
N GLU A 132 1.68 -25.53 17.47
CA GLU A 132 0.93 -26.61 18.13
C GLU A 132 1.79 -27.49 19.05
N GLY A 133 3.10 -27.28 19.10
CA GLY A 133 4.00 -28.02 19.95
C GLY A 133 4.61 -29.28 19.34
N LYS A 134 4.51 -29.45 18.03
CA LYS A 134 5.16 -30.54 17.30
C LYS A 134 6.64 -30.20 17.09
N ASP A 135 7.53 -30.94 17.70
CA ASP A 135 8.98 -30.67 17.71
C ASP A 135 9.82 -31.72 16.97
N ASP A 136 9.21 -32.84 16.52
CA ASP A 136 9.95 -33.86 15.79
C ASP A 136 10.31 -33.37 14.38
N PRO A 137 11.62 -33.16 14.08
CA PRO A 137 12.06 -32.68 12.78
C PRO A 137 11.67 -33.59 11.62
N ALA A 138 11.54 -34.92 11.88
CA ALA A 138 11.16 -35.86 10.82
C ALA A 138 9.67 -35.71 10.47
N ALA A 139 8.80 -35.62 11.49
CA ALA A 139 7.37 -35.38 11.29
C ALA A 139 7.10 -34.01 10.65
N LEU A 140 7.80 -32.96 11.07
CA LEU A 140 7.69 -31.62 10.48
C LEU A 140 8.13 -31.59 9.02
N ALA A 141 9.21 -32.28 8.66
CA ALA A 141 9.69 -32.36 7.29
C ALA A 141 8.70 -33.09 6.33
N GLN A 142 7.87 -34.02 6.83
CA GLN A 142 6.82 -34.68 6.08
C GLN A 142 5.65 -33.74 5.68
N LEU A 143 5.54 -32.58 6.30
CA LEU A 143 4.55 -31.55 5.94
C LEU A 143 4.88 -30.86 4.61
N ALA A 144 6.07 -31.06 4.05
CA ALA A 144 6.50 -30.50 2.78
C ALA A 144 5.57 -30.90 1.64
N LYS A 145 5.25 -29.95 0.75
CA LYS A 145 4.41 -30.12 -0.44
C LYS A 145 5.19 -29.79 -1.71
N GLY A 146 4.73 -30.30 -2.83
CA GLY A 146 5.29 -30.02 -4.16
C GLY A 146 6.79 -30.35 -4.24
N ARG A 147 7.57 -29.44 -4.83
CA ARG A 147 9.02 -29.59 -5.04
C ARG A 147 9.82 -29.73 -3.74
N LEU A 148 9.30 -29.19 -2.64
CA LEU A 148 9.99 -29.21 -1.36
C LEU A 148 10.07 -30.64 -0.76
N LYS A 149 9.22 -31.57 -1.19
CA LYS A 149 9.31 -33.00 -0.82
C LYS A 149 10.65 -33.63 -1.19
N GLN A 150 11.29 -33.13 -2.26
CA GLN A 150 12.62 -33.63 -2.68
C GLN A 150 13.74 -33.19 -1.71
N LYS A 151 13.47 -32.18 -0.87
CA LYS A 151 14.42 -31.65 0.12
C LYS A 151 14.10 -32.06 1.56
N THR A 152 13.38 -33.18 1.75
CA THR A 152 12.94 -33.65 3.09
C THR A 152 14.10 -33.81 4.06
N GLU A 153 15.26 -34.33 3.63
CA GLU A 153 16.43 -34.48 4.50
C GLU A 153 17.10 -33.13 4.85
N GLU A 154 17.13 -32.19 3.91
CA GLU A 154 17.60 -30.82 4.19
C GLU A 154 16.67 -30.14 5.19
N LEU A 155 15.35 -30.27 5.01
CA LEU A 155 14.35 -29.77 5.93
C LEU A 155 14.50 -30.38 7.32
N ARG A 156 14.65 -31.70 7.42
CA ARG A 156 14.86 -32.39 8.69
C ARG A 156 16.07 -31.84 9.44
N ARG A 157 17.15 -31.53 8.73
CA ARG A 157 18.36 -30.93 9.34
C ARG A 157 18.10 -29.48 9.76
N ALA A 158 17.42 -28.68 8.93
CA ALA A 158 17.12 -27.30 9.19
C ALA A 158 16.12 -27.09 10.36
N LEU A 159 15.29 -28.10 10.62
CA LEU A 159 14.30 -28.10 11.70
C LEU A 159 14.83 -28.64 13.03
N LYS A 160 16.12 -28.99 13.13
CA LYS A 160 16.77 -29.40 14.37
C LYS A 160 17.03 -28.18 15.25
N GLY A 161 16.02 -27.74 15.97
CA GLY A 161 16.10 -26.63 16.92
C GLY A 161 15.34 -26.96 18.19
N VAL A 162 15.34 -26.03 19.13
CA VAL A 162 14.61 -26.16 20.41
C VAL A 162 13.72 -24.93 20.55
N MET A 163 12.41 -25.15 20.42
CA MET A 163 11.43 -24.09 20.58
C MET A 163 10.78 -24.14 21.95
N GLY A 164 11.14 -23.18 22.81
CA GLY A 164 10.54 -23.06 24.14
C GLY A 164 9.14 -22.43 24.12
N PRO A 165 8.42 -22.45 25.27
CA PRO A 165 7.06 -21.88 25.36
C PRO A 165 6.99 -20.40 24.99
N HIS A 166 8.02 -19.62 25.32
CA HIS A 166 8.10 -18.19 24.94
C HIS A 166 8.14 -17.98 23.43
N GLN A 167 9.03 -18.71 22.73
CA GLN A 167 9.13 -18.61 21.26
C GLN A 167 7.85 -19.06 20.58
N ARG A 168 7.17 -20.11 21.09
CA ARG A 168 5.86 -20.56 20.56
C ARG A 168 4.80 -19.48 20.70
N MET A 169 4.72 -18.84 21.87
CA MET A 169 3.78 -17.76 22.10
C MET A 169 4.05 -16.61 21.13
N MET A 170 5.30 -16.16 20.99
CA MET A 170 5.69 -15.10 20.06
C MET A 170 5.37 -15.46 18.60
N LEU A 171 5.68 -16.70 18.20
CA LEU A 171 5.41 -17.20 16.87
C LEU A 171 3.89 -17.25 16.59
N ALA A 172 3.09 -17.65 17.57
CA ALA A 172 1.64 -17.71 17.45
C ALA A 172 1.03 -16.33 17.27
N GLU A 173 1.46 -15.32 18.05
CA GLU A 173 0.94 -13.95 17.90
C GLU A 173 1.32 -13.34 16.55
N GLN A 174 2.58 -13.49 16.14
CA GLN A 174 3.04 -12.98 14.84
C GLN A 174 2.35 -13.68 13.67
N TRP A 175 2.10 -14.99 13.80
CA TRP A 175 1.41 -15.76 12.78
C TRP A 175 -0.06 -15.33 12.61
N ARG A 176 -0.78 -15.11 13.70
CA ARG A 176 -2.15 -14.56 13.66
C ARG A 176 -2.18 -13.19 12.96
N HIS A 177 -1.19 -12.35 13.20
CA HIS A 177 -1.08 -11.06 12.53
C HIS A 177 -0.85 -11.23 11.02
N VAL A 178 0.00 -12.16 10.58
CA VAL A 178 0.18 -12.48 9.15
C VAL A 178 -1.13 -12.96 8.53
N GLU A 179 -1.88 -13.84 9.19
CA GLU A 179 -3.18 -14.34 8.71
C GLU A 179 -4.20 -13.19 8.56
N TYR A 180 -4.28 -12.30 9.55
CA TYR A 180 -5.11 -11.10 9.46
C TYR A 180 -4.73 -10.21 8.27
N LEU A 181 -3.43 -9.97 8.06
CA LEU A 181 -2.93 -9.17 6.95
C LEU A 181 -3.24 -9.81 5.59
N ASP A 182 -3.08 -11.13 5.46
CA ASP A 182 -3.46 -11.87 4.24
C ASP A 182 -4.94 -11.71 3.92
N GLU A 183 -5.82 -11.83 4.91
CA GLU A 183 -7.26 -11.62 4.73
C GLU A 183 -7.60 -10.18 4.37
N ALA A 184 -6.95 -9.21 5.00
CA ALA A 184 -7.16 -7.79 4.71
C ALA A 184 -6.72 -7.45 3.28
N ILE A 185 -5.54 -7.93 2.86
CA ILE A 185 -5.04 -7.77 1.49
C ILE A 185 -6.01 -8.41 0.49
N ALA A 186 -6.49 -9.63 0.75
CA ALA A 186 -7.44 -10.30 -0.14
C ALA A 186 -8.79 -9.58 -0.27
N ARG A 187 -9.24 -8.88 0.77
CA ARG A 187 -10.43 -8.01 0.69
C ARG A 187 -10.19 -6.79 -0.20
N LEU A 188 -9.02 -6.14 -0.04
CA LEU A 188 -8.65 -5.01 -0.87
C LEU A 188 -8.41 -5.41 -2.34
N ASP A 189 -7.81 -6.57 -2.59
CA ASP A 189 -7.60 -7.08 -3.95
C ASP A 189 -8.93 -7.20 -4.70
N ARG A 190 -9.97 -7.75 -4.06
CA ARG A 190 -11.32 -7.85 -4.68
C ARG A 190 -11.92 -6.49 -4.99
N GLU A 191 -11.86 -5.55 -4.04
CA GLU A 191 -12.39 -4.20 -4.23
C GLU A 191 -11.64 -3.44 -5.34
N ILE A 192 -10.30 -3.60 -5.40
CA ILE A 192 -9.46 -2.98 -6.43
C ILE A 192 -9.78 -3.59 -7.80
N GLU A 193 -9.91 -4.92 -7.89
CA GLU A 193 -10.25 -5.62 -9.13
C GLU A 193 -11.60 -5.13 -9.69
N GLU A 194 -12.61 -4.98 -8.83
CA GLU A 194 -13.93 -4.46 -9.20
C GLU A 194 -13.85 -3.03 -9.74
N ARG A 195 -13.13 -2.14 -9.04
CA ARG A 195 -12.94 -0.74 -9.45
C ARG A 195 -12.04 -0.55 -10.66
N THR A 196 -11.13 -1.47 -10.92
CA THR A 196 -10.24 -1.44 -12.09
C THR A 196 -10.81 -2.13 -13.32
N SER A 197 -11.96 -2.79 -13.21
CA SER A 197 -12.65 -3.46 -14.33
C SER A 197 -12.81 -2.56 -15.58
N PRO A 198 -13.18 -1.26 -15.47
CA PRO A 198 -13.27 -0.37 -16.63
C PRO A 198 -11.93 -0.10 -17.33
N PHE A 199 -10.81 -0.40 -16.70
CA PHE A 199 -9.45 -0.15 -17.20
C PHE A 199 -8.73 -1.44 -17.63
N HIS A 200 -9.48 -2.53 -17.84
CA HIS A 200 -8.92 -3.86 -18.10
C HIS A 200 -7.91 -3.88 -19.26
N GLU A 201 -8.26 -3.26 -20.40
CA GLU A 201 -7.39 -3.19 -21.58
C GLU A 201 -6.07 -2.46 -21.28
N ALA A 202 -6.15 -1.34 -20.54
CA ALA A 202 -4.96 -0.59 -20.15
C ALA A 202 -4.08 -1.39 -19.19
N LEU A 203 -4.69 -2.12 -18.24
CA LEU A 203 -3.97 -2.98 -17.30
C LEU A 203 -3.26 -4.15 -18.01
N GLU A 204 -3.92 -4.80 -18.97
CA GLU A 204 -3.30 -5.86 -19.78
C GLU A 204 -2.12 -5.32 -20.58
N LEU A 205 -2.27 -4.14 -21.18
CA LEU A 205 -1.18 -3.51 -21.94
C LEU A 205 0.02 -3.19 -21.03
N ILE A 206 -0.19 -2.64 -19.85
CA ILE A 206 0.87 -2.32 -18.89
C ILE A 206 1.54 -3.59 -18.35
N ASP A 207 0.79 -4.66 -18.11
CA ASP A 207 1.30 -5.96 -17.64
C ASP A 207 2.23 -6.65 -18.66
N THR A 208 2.17 -6.27 -19.95
CA THR A 208 3.13 -6.74 -20.97
C THR A 208 4.54 -6.17 -20.79
N ILE A 209 4.70 -5.10 -20.01
CA ILE A 209 6.00 -4.46 -19.80
C ILE A 209 6.86 -5.37 -18.88
N PRO A 210 8.07 -5.78 -19.32
CA PRO A 210 8.92 -6.63 -18.51
C PRO A 210 9.19 -6.06 -17.11
N GLY A 211 8.88 -6.85 -16.07
CA GLY A 211 9.04 -6.44 -14.67
C GLY A 211 7.84 -5.70 -14.05
N VAL A 212 6.82 -5.40 -14.85
CA VAL A 212 5.55 -4.84 -14.36
C VAL A 212 4.54 -5.97 -14.21
N GLY A 213 4.22 -6.39 -12.99
CA GLY A 213 3.14 -7.33 -12.75
C GLY A 213 1.81 -6.63 -12.47
N ARG A 214 0.71 -7.38 -12.38
CA ARG A 214 -0.67 -6.88 -12.21
C ARG A 214 -0.79 -5.81 -11.13
N GLN A 215 -0.23 -6.03 -9.95
CA GLN A 215 -0.29 -5.05 -8.83
C GLN A 215 0.40 -3.73 -9.17
N SER A 216 1.51 -3.76 -9.91
CA SER A 216 2.21 -2.56 -10.38
C SER A 216 1.39 -1.83 -11.45
N ALA A 217 0.76 -2.56 -12.36
CA ALA A 217 -0.14 -2.00 -13.37
C ALA A 217 -1.34 -1.28 -12.72
N GLU A 218 -1.98 -1.91 -11.74
CA GLU A 218 -3.06 -1.31 -10.96
C GLU A 218 -2.61 -0.03 -10.23
N GLN A 219 -1.39 -0.03 -9.68
CA GLN A 219 -0.81 1.14 -9.04
C GLN A 219 -0.59 2.28 -10.05
N ILE A 220 -0.05 1.98 -11.23
CA ILE A 220 0.15 2.96 -12.29
C ILE A 220 -1.18 3.57 -12.71
N VAL A 221 -2.18 2.75 -13.03
CA VAL A 221 -3.51 3.23 -13.42
C VAL A 221 -4.16 4.05 -12.31
N ALA A 222 -4.05 3.65 -11.05
CA ALA A 222 -4.58 4.41 -9.92
C ALA A 222 -3.92 5.78 -9.76
N GLU A 223 -2.61 5.88 -10.03
CA GLU A 223 -1.85 7.13 -9.87
C GLU A 223 -2.03 8.11 -11.04
N ILE A 224 -1.99 7.64 -12.27
CA ILE A 224 -2.00 8.54 -13.44
C ILE A 224 -3.30 8.48 -14.26
N GLY A 225 -4.13 7.47 -14.06
CA GLY A 225 -5.30 7.21 -14.91
C GLY A 225 -4.91 6.63 -16.27
N THR A 226 -5.85 6.68 -17.21
CA THR A 226 -5.66 6.21 -18.60
C THR A 226 -5.69 7.35 -19.64
N ASP A 227 -6.03 8.56 -19.22
CA ASP A 227 -6.05 9.75 -20.08
C ASP A 227 -4.63 10.34 -20.18
N MET A 228 -3.91 9.96 -21.23
CA MET A 228 -2.55 10.42 -21.51
C MET A 228 -2.47 11.83 -22.11
N SER A 229 -3.60 12.44 -22.52
CA SER A 229 -3.62 13.82 -23.03
C SER A 229 -3.12 14.84 -21.99
N ARG A 230 -3.14 14.46 -20.71
CA ARG A 230 -2.67 15.27 -19.58
C ARG A 230 -1.16 15.29 -19.41
N PHE A 231 -0.47 14.41 -20.11
CA PHE A 231 0.99 14.28 -20.08
C PHE A 231 1.55 14.55 -21.48
N PRO A 232 1.51 15.82 -21.96
CA PRO A 232 1.99 16.15 -23.29
C PRO A 232 3.49 15.87 -23.33
N THR A 233 3.85 14.86 -24.06
CA THR A 233 5.19 14.42 -24.45
C THR A 233 6.22 14.29 -23.32
N GLY A 234 6.68 13.08 -23.12
CA GLY A 234 8.01 12.88 -22.56
C GLY A 234 9.08 13.31 -23.55
#